data_30bd163e5a471f031f234c1593826dec
#
_entry.id   30bd163e5a471f031f234c1593826dec
#
_cell.length_a   1.000
_cell.length_b   1.000
_cell.length_c   1.000
_cell.angle_alpha   90.00
_cell.angle_beta   90.00
_cell.angle_gamma   90.00
#
_symmetry.space_group_name_H-M   'P 1'
#
loop_
_entity.id
_entity.type
_entity.pdbx_description
1 polymer ?
#
loop_
_entity_poly.entity_id
_entity_poly.type
_entity_poly.pdbx_seq_one_letter_code
_entity_poly.pdbx_strand_id
1 'polypeptide(L)'
;MRIIPFFKRPLTNIVWATLLLSAVSPLTFAAALPDFTHLVEQAAPAVVNISTSRTVDQQAEVKQFSLPNQDQLPDIFKHFFERQFPQQKPRQQGPNPKPQSLGSGFIISADGYLLTNHHVIEDADKIIVSLSDRREMEAELVGSDPSSDLALLKIDADQLPYLTLADSDQLKVGEWVLAIGSPFGFDHSVTAGIVSAKGRSLRTETYVPFIQTDVAINPGNSGGPLFNLNGEVVGINSQIYTRSGGFMGLSFA
;
A
#
# COMPACT_ATOMS: atom_id res chain seq x y z
N MET A 1 -54.70 70.37 33.38
CA MET A 1 -54.22 69.91 32.11
C MET A 1 -52.71 69.59 32.30
N ARG A 2 -52.35 68.34 32.58
CA ARG A 2 -50.90 67.93 32.86
C ARG A 2 -50.30 67.39 31.58
N ILE A 3 -49.24 68.05 31.14
CA ILE A 3 -48.45 67.66 29.98
C ILE A 3 -47.40 66.64 30.44
N ILE A 4 -47.46 65.42 29.86
CA ILE A 4 -46.48 64.34 30.12
C ILE A 4 -45.27 64.56 29.20
N PRO A 5 -44.02 64.60 29.67
CA PRO A 5 -42.84 64.73 28.79
C PRO A 5 -42.53 63.40 28.10
N PHE A 6 -42.39 63.48 26.78
CA PHE A 6 -41.91 62.37 25.90
C PHE A 6 -40.42 62.13 26.14
N PHE A 7 -40.07 60.99 26.74
CA PHE A 7 -38.70 60.55 26.90
C PHE A 7 -38.14 60.10 25.55
N LYS A 8 -37.22 60.86 24.97
CA LYS A 8 -36.43 60.47 23.82
C LYS A 8 -35.38 59.41 24.27
N ARG A 9 -35.61 58.16 23.97
CA ARG A 9 -34.61 57.11 24.15
C ARG A 9 -33.47 57.29 23.13
N PRO A 10 -32.18 57.26 23.53
CA PRO A 10 -31.08 57.46 22.59
C PRO A 10 -30.90 56.23 21.70
N LEU A 11 -31.02 56.45 20.40
CA LEU A 11 -30.78 55.44 19.33
C LEU A 11 -29.29 54.97 19.32
N THR A 12 -28.41 55.60 20.06
CA THR A 12 -26.97 55.30 20.10
C THR A 12 -26.62 53.94 20.69
N ASN A 13 -27.43 53.38 21.61
CA ASN A 13 -27.12 52.09 22.23
C ASN A 13 -27.40 50.87 21.34
N ILE A 14 -28.21 51.01 20.30
CA ILE A 14 -28.53 49.92 19.37
C ILE A 14 -27.41 49.72 18.35
N VAL A 15 -26.75 50.81 17.95
CA VAL A 15 -25.64 50.77 16.96
C VAL A 15 -24.43 50.07 17.54
N TRP A 16 -24.10 50.26 18.83
CA TRP A 16 -22.97 49.60 19.48
C TRP A 16 -23.22 48.12 19.75
N ALA A 17 -24.46 47.69 19.99
CA ALA A 17 -24.78 46.27 20.16
C ALA A 17 -24.70 45.46 18.86
N THR A 18 -25.03 46.06 17.72
CA THR A 18 -24.85 45.43 16.40
C THR A 18 -23.41 45.36 15.93
N LEU A 19 -22.55 46.34 16.32
CA LEU A 19 -21.13 46.33 15.99
C LEU A 19 -20.35 45.28 16.79
N LEU A 20 -20.74 44.97 18.02
CA LEU A 20 -20.15 43.96 18.87
C LEU A 20 -20.54 42.52 18.45
N LEU A 21 -21.70 42.32 17.83
CA LEU A 21 -22.15 40.99 17.37
C LEU A 21 -21.44 40.56 16.04
N SER A 22 -20.94 41.52 15.25
CA SER A 22 -20.22 41.22 14.00
C SER A 22 -18.75 40.85 14.18
N ALA A 23 -18.19 41.00 15.40
CA ALA A 23 -16.77 40.70 15.68
C ALA A 23 -16.52 39.21 16.08
N VAL A 24 -17.56 38.40 16.29
CA VAL A 24 -17.43 36.98 16.56
C VAL A 24 -17.63 36.23 15.23
N SER A 25 -16.72 36.43 14.27
CA SER A 25 -16.58 35.49 13.16
C SER A 25 -16.12 34.17 13.75
N PRO A 26 -16.86 33.06 13.57
CA PRO A 26 -16.32 31.76 13.95
C PRO A 26 -15.02 31.58 13.17
N LEU A 27 -13.92 31.40 13.90
CA LEU A 27 -12.67 30.94 13.32
C LEU A 27 -12.96 29.55 12.73
N THR A 28 -13.33 29.50 11.47
CA THR A 28 -13.36 28.26 10.72
C THR A 28 -11.90 27.79 10.60
N PHE A 29 -11.49 26.91 11.51
CA PHE A 29 -10.29 26.12 11.30
C PHE A 29 -10.54 25.27 10.06
N ALA A 30 -9.95 25.65 8.93
CA ALA A 30 -9.84 24.75 7.81
C ALA A 30 -9.11 23.51 8.35
N ALA A 31 -9.75 22.35 8.28
CA ALA A 31 -9.10 21.10 8.63
C ALA A 31 -7.84 20.99 7.75
N ALA A 32 -6.68 20.95 8.37
CA ALA A 32 -5.42 20.76 7.65
C ALA A 32 -5.50 19.39 6.94
N LEU A 33 -5.05 19.34 5.69
CA LEU A 33 -4.84 18.07 5.02
C LEU A 33 -3.83 17.25 5.82
N PRO A 34 -3.96 15.92 5.87
CA PRO A 34 -3.00 15.07 6.58
C PRO A 34 -1.60 15.23 5.98
N ASP A 35 -0.62 15.39 6.85
CA ASP A 35 0.81 15.35 6.51
C ASP A 35 1.32 13.94 6.85
N PHE A 36 1.76 13.21 5.82
CA PHE A 36 2.25 11.84 5.96
C PHE A 36 3.77 11.76 6.14
N THR A 37 4.49 12.87 6.09
CA THR A 37 5.97 12.89 6.08
C THR A 37 6.56 12.11 7.25
N HIS A 38 6.12 12.41 8.46
CA HIS A 38 6.63 11.76 9.67
C HIS A 38 6.28 10.26 9.73
N LEU A 39 5.08 9.88 9.28
CA LEU A 39 4.67 8.48 9.20
C LEU A 39 5.56 7.70 8.24
N VAL A 40 5.83 8.28 7.06
CA VAL A 40 6.70 7.67 6.04
C VAL A 40 8.12 7.50 6.57
N GLU A 41 8.70 8.53 7.19
CA GLU A 41 10.04 8.46 7.76
C GLU A 41 10.19 7.35 8.80
N GLN A 42 9.16 7.10 9.60
CA GLN A 42 9.17 6.05 10.63
C GLN A 42 8.90 4.65 10.06
N ALA A 43 7.98 4.54 9.11
CA ALA A 43 7.50 3.24 8.62
C ALA A 43 8.33 2.68 7.45
N ALA A 44 8.85 3.54 6.57
CA ALA A 44 9.57 3.11 5.38
C ALA A 44 10.76 2.18 5.66
N PRO A 45 11.55 2.36 6.74
CA PRO A 45 12.66 1.45 7.02
C PRO A 45 12.27 -0.02 7.22
N ALA A 46 11.02 -0.30 7.59
CA ALA A 46 10.49 -1.65 7.76
C ALA A 46 9.80 -2.21 6.50
N VAL A 47 9.67 -1.41 5.44
CA VAL A 47 9.13 -1.86 4.14
C VAL A 47 10.28 -2.31 3.27
N VAL A 48 10.15 -3.49 2.66
CA VAL A 48 11.21 -4.18 1.93
C VAL A 48 10.80 -4.48 0.49
N ASN A 49 11.79 -4.61 -0.37
CA ASN A 49 11.58 -5.17 -1.71
C ASN A 49 11.74 -6.69 -1.66
N ILE A 50 10.92 -7.39 -2.44
CA ILE A 50 10.99 -8.84 -2.60
C ILE A 50 11.26 -9.15 -4.06
N SER A 51 12.32 -9.89 -4.30
CA SER A 51 12.67 -10.44 -5.60
C SER A 51 12.84 -11.94 -5.54
N THR A 52 12.51 -12.61 -6.64
CA THR A 52 12.59 -14.07 -6.72
C THR A 52 13.47 -14.48 -7.88
N SER A 53 14.04 -15.67 -7.78
CA SER A 53 14.72 -16.30 -8.89
C SER A 53 14.29 -17.76 -9.02
N ARG A 54 14.30 -18.25 -10.26
CA ARG A 54 14.12 -19.66 -10.59
C ARG A 54 15.43 -20.23 -11.12
N THR A 55 15.75 -21.41 -10.66
CA THR A 55 16.84 -22.22 -11.21
C THR A 55 16.28 -22.94 -12.43
N VAL A 56 16.68 -22.53 -13.63
CA VAL A 56 16.32 -23.27 -14.84
C VAL A 56 17.27 -24.45 -14.97
N ASP A 57 16.80 -25.65 -14.71
CA ASP A 57 17.54 -26.88 -15.02
C ASP A 57 17.85 -26.95 -16.53
N GLN A 58 19.11 -26.87 -16.89
CA GLN A 58 19.60 -26.83 -18.28
C GLN A 58 19.38 -28.14 -19.08
N GLN A 59 18.64 -29.11 -18.54
CA GLN A 59 18.38 -30.39 -19.23
C GLN A 59 16.96 -30.56 -19.78
N ALA A 60 16.07 -29.58 -19.61
CA ALA A 60 14.79 -29.62 -20.28
C ALA A 60 14.87 -28.87 -21.60
N GLU A 61 14.72 -29.62 -22.69
CA GLU A 61 14.59 -29.21 -24.10
C GLU A 61 14.04 -27.77 -24.26
N VAL A 62 14.61 -27.06 -25.23
CA VAL A 62 14.12 -25.78 -25.81
C VAL A 62 12.67 -25.96 -26.27
N LYS A 63 11.75 -26.16 -25.35
CA LYS A 63 10.35 -25.86 -25.52
C LYS A 63 10.17 -24.37 -25.23
N GLN A 64 9.70 -23.67 -26.26
CA GLN A 64 9.28 -22.29 -26.25
C GLN A 64 8.97 -21.80 -24.84
N PHE A 65 9.70 -20.79 -24.36
CA PHE A 65 9.46 -20.13 -23.08
C PHE A 65 8.04 -19.56 -23.09
N SER A 66 7.09 -20.38 -22.70
CA SER A 66 5.75 -19.98 -22.30
C SER A 66 5.82 -19.82 -20.81
N LEU A 67 5.58 -18.60 -20.33
CA LEU A 67 5.41 -18.35 -18.90
C LEU A 67 4.42 -19.37 -18.35
N PRO A 68 4.75 -20.08 -17.27
CA PRO A 68 3.83 -21.06 -16.70
C PRO A 68 2.57 -20.31 -16.24
N ASN A 69 1.40 -20.77 -16.69
CA ASN A 69 0.07 -20.31 -16.30
C ASN A 69 -0.14 -18.79 -16.21
N GLN A 70 0.08 -18.08 -17.33
CA GLN A 70 -0.33 -16.68 -17.47
C GLN A 70 -1.80 -16.42 -17.08
N ASP A 71 -2.62 -17.48 -17.10
CA ASP A 71 -4.04 -17.38 -16.77
C ASP A 71 -4.32 -17.28 -15.27
N GLN A 72 -3.34 -17.55 -14.41
CA GLN A 72 -3.47 -17.49 -12.95
C GLN A 72 -2.86 -16.22 -12.32
N LEU A 73 -1.99 -15.49 -13.05
CA LEU A 73 -1.48 -14.22 -12.56
C LEU A 73 -2.57 -13.14 -12.66
N PRO A 74 -2.72 -12.28 -11.65
CA PRO A 74 -3.55 -11.10 -11.77
C PRO A 74 -3.19 -10.29 -13.02
N ASP A 75 -4.18 -9.79 -13.74
CA ASP A 75 -3.99 -9.15 -15.06
C ASP A 75 -2.98 -8.00 -15.06
N ILE A 76 -2.82 -7.33 -13.89
CA ILE A 76 -1.84 -6.27 -13.71
C ILE A 76 -0.40 -6.76 -13.88
N PHE A 77 -0.08 -7.97 -13.38
CA PHE A 77 1.26 -8.54 -13.50
C PHE A 77 1.54 -9.02 -14.92
N LYS A 78 0.53 -9.60 -15.61
CA LYS A 78 0.66 -9.97 -17.04
C LYS A 78 1.09 -8.77 -17.88
N HIS A 79 0.36 -7.66 -17.77
CA HIS A 79 0.64 -6.45 -18.55
C HIS A 79 1.94 -5.75 -18.16
N PHE A 80 2.33 -5.82 -16.88
CA PHE A 80 3.61 -5.28 -16.43
C PHE A 80 4.78 -6.06 -17.04
N PHE A 81 4.73 -7.40 -16.97
CA PHE A 81 5.77 -8.25 -17.54
C PHE A 81 5.84 -8.13 -19.06
N GLU A 82 4.72 -8.07 -19.76
CA GLU A 82 4.68 -7.91 -21.22
C GLU A 82 5.28 -6.58 -21.68
N ARG A 83 5.08 -5.48 -20.94
CA ARG A 83 5.59 -4.15 -21.28
C ARG A 83 7.06 -3.94 -20.88
N GLN A 84 7.48 -4.48 -19.74
CA GLN A 84 8.83 -4.28 -19.22
C GLN A 84 9.84 -5.23 -19.86
N PHE A 85 9.34 -6.36 -20.35
CA PHE A 85 10.13 -7.39 -21.04
C PHE A 85 9.54 -7.70 -22.41
N PRO A 86 9.64 -6.78 -23.40
CA PRO A 86 9.28 -7.11 -24.77
C PRO A 86 10.11 -8.32 -25.20
N GLN A 87 9.43 -9.32 -25.78
CA GLN A 87 10.04 -10.58 -26.23
C GLN A 87 11.32 -10.30 -27.03
N GLN A 88 12.45 -10.21 -26.33
CA GLN A 88 13.75 -10.16 -27.00
C GLN A 88 14.07 -11.58 -27.45
N LYS A 89 14.34 -11.72 -28.74
CA LYS A 89 14.90 -12.94 -29.31
C LYS A 89 16.06 -13.42 -28.45
N PRO A 90 16.22 -14.75 -28.22
CA PRO A 90 17.22 -15.28 -27.30
C PRO A 90 18.61 -14.81 -27.69
N ARG A 91 19.16 -13.79 -27.00
CA ARG A 91 20.57 -13.54 -26.93
C ARG A 91 21.10 -14.48 -25.86
N GLN A 92 22.06 -15.31 -26.24
CA GLN A 92 22.87 -16.12 -25.35
C GLN A 92 23.44 -15.22 -24.25
N GLN A 93 22.80 -15.18 -23.08
CA GLN A 93 23.32 -14.61 -21.87
C GLN A 93 23.63 -15.74 -20.90
N GLY A 94 24.79 -15.66 -20.29
CA GLY A 94 25.35 -16.71 -19.43
C GLY A 94 24.51 -17.02 -18.20
N PRO A 95 24.92 -17.99 -17.36
CA PRO A 95 24.08 -18.74 -16.41
C PRO A 95 23.80 -18.00 -15.08
N ASN A 96 23.50 -16.72 -15.10
CA ASN A 96 23.03 -16.01 -13.91
C ASN A 96 21.69 -15.33 -14.20
N PRO A 97 20.55 -15.91 -13.79
CA PRO A 97 19.28 -15.20 -13.82
C PRO A 97 19.42 -13.95 -12.92
N LYS A 98 19.22 -12.77 -13.52
CA LYS A 98 19.17 -11.54 -12.73
C LYS A 98 17.93 -11.62 -11.83
N PRO A 99 18.05 -11.29 -10.54
CA PRO A 99 16.88 -11.21 -9.66
C PRO A 99 15.86 -10.26 -10.28
N GLN A 100 14.63 -10.68 -10.32
CA GLN A 100 13.52 -9.91 -10.85
C GLN A 100 12.71 -9.39 -9.67
N SER A 101 12.60 -8.06 -9.51
CA SER A 101 11.76 -7.49 -8.46
C SER A 101 10.30 -7.78 -8.77
N LEU A 102 9.61 -8.46 -7.88
CA LEU A 102 8.22 -8.88 -8.07
C LEU A 102 7.24 -8.12 -7.18
N GLY A 103 7.67 -7.66 -6.02
CA GLY A 103 6.77 -6.98 -5.09
C GLY A 103 7.48 -6.38 -3.89
N SER A 104 6.67 -6.04 -2.92
CA SER A 104 7.07 -5.51 -1.62
C SER A 104 6.70 -6.48 -0.50
N GLY A 105 7.22 -6.22 0.67
CA GLY A 105 6.84 -6.83 1.93
C GLY A 105 7.08 -5.86 3.07
N PHE A 106 6.80 -6.29 4.28
CA PHE A 106 7.12 -5.50 5.48
C PHE A 106 7.42 -6.39 6.68
N ILE A 107 8.32 -5.91 7.51
CA ILE A 107 8.82 -6.61 8.69
C ILE A 107 7.80 -6.42 9.82
N ILE A 108 7.46 -7.52 10.50
CA ILE A 108 6.49 -7.54 11.60
C ILE A 108 7.12 -7.89 12.97
N SER A 109 8.41 -8.25 12.97
CA SER A 109 9.14 -8.52 14.22
C SER A 109 10.62 -8.21 14.09
N ALA A 110 11.24 -7.81 15.19
CA ALA A 110 12.64 -7.41 15.24
C ALA A 110 13.63 -8.54 14.89
N ASP A 111 13.20 -9.79 14.99
CA ASP A 111 13.97 -10.99 14.68
C ASP A 111 13.81 -11.47 13.22
N GLY A 112 13.09 -10.71 12.35
CA GLY A 112 13.10 -10.90 10.91
C GLY A 112 11.92 -11.65 10.30
N TYR A 113 10.78 -11.77 11.00
CA TYR A 113 9.54 -12.18 10.32
C TYR A 113 8.98 -11.04 9.49
N LEU A 114 8.49 -11.36 8.28
CA LEU A 114 7.91 -10.38 7.37
C LEU A 114 6.72 -10.97 6.60
N LEU A 115 5.80 -10.10 6.21
CA LEU A 115 4.62 -10.44 5.43
C LEU A 115 4.73 -9.89 4.02
N THR A 116 4.14 -10.64 3.08
CA THR A 116 3.96 -10.27 1.68
C THR A 116 2.74 -11.01 1.10
N ASN A 117 2.46 -10.85 -0.19
CA ASN A 117 1.47 -11.66 -0.88
C ASN A 117 2.03 -13.02 -1.33
N HIS A 118 1.15 -14.02 -1.37
CA HIS A 118 1.50 -15.34 -1.91
C HIS A 118 1.94 -15.25 -3.38
N HIS A 119 1.22 -14.53 -4.22
CA HIS A 119 1.53 -14.40 -5.65
C HIS A 119 2.90 -13.73 -5.91
N VAL A 120 3.46 -12.98 -4.95
CA VAL A 120 4.81 -12.38 -5.07
C VAL A 120 5.90 -13.44 -4.99
N ILE A 121 5.64 -14.55 -4.27
CA ILE A 121 6.63 -15.60 -4.02
C ILE A 121 6.27 -16.93 -4.69
N GLU A 122 5.15 -16.98 -5.39
CA GLU A 122 4.67 -18.20 -6.05
C GLU A 122 5.72 -18.75 -7.01
N ASP A 123 5.95 -20.05 -6.96
CA ASP A 123 6.93 -20.77 -7.78
C ASP A 123 8.39 -20.29 -7.67
N ALA A 124 8.77 -19.57 -6.61
CA ALA A 124 10.13 -19.13 -6.37
C ALA A 124 11.00 -20.27 -5.81
N ASP A 125 12.17 -20.53 -6.42
CA ASP A 125 13.19 -21.40 -5.84
C ASP A 125 14.02 -20.65 -4.80
N LYS A 126 14.16 -19.33 -4.99
CA LYS A 126 14.90 -18.47 -4.09
C LYS A 126 14.18 -17.12 -3.94
N ILE A 127 14.05 -16.68 -2.69
CA ILE A 127 13.42 -15.40 -2.33
C ILE A 127 14.50 -14.51 -1.73
N ILE A 128 14.70 -13.32 -2.30
CA ILE A 128 15.63 -12.32 -1.82
C ILE A 128 14.86 -11.11 -1.31
N VAL A 129 15.16 -10.70 -0.10
CA VAL A 129 14.63 -9.52 0.56
C VAL A 129 15.70 -8.44 0.56
N SER A 130 15.40 -7.29 -0.04
CA SER A 130 16.28 -6.12 -0.02
C SER A 130 15.75 -5.11 0.99
N LEU A 131 16.56 -4.83 2.01
CA LEU A 131 16.25 -3.90 3.09
C LEU A 131 16.57 -2.46 2.69
N SER A 132 16.00 -1.50 3.38
CA SER A 132 16.22 -0.06 3.14
C SER A 132 17.68 0.38 3.33
N ASP A 133 18.46 -0.35 4.15
CA ASP A 133 19.89 -0.12 4.36
C ASP A 133 20.78 -0.81 3.32
N ARG A 134 20.20 -1.32 2.24
CA ARG A 134 20.85 -1.99 1.10
C ARG A 134 21.41 -3.39 1.38
N ARG A 135 21.09 -3.99 2.51
CA ARG A 135 21.36 -5.41 2.72
C ARG A 135 20.38 -6.23 1.87
N GLU A 136 20.89 -7.27 1.24
CA GLU A 136 20.11 -8.29 0.56
C GLU A 136 20.24 -9.59 1.32
N MET A 137 19.12 -10.21 1.65
CA MET A 137 19.08 -11.41 2.47
C MET A 137 18.19 -12.45 1.81
N GLU A 138 18.62 -13.70 1.87
CA GLU A 138 17.77 -14.81 1.47
C GLU A 138 16.72 -15.05 2.55
N ALA A 139 15.46 -15.19 2.12
CA ALA A 139 14.35 -15.44 3.01
C ALA A 139 13.88 -16.88 2.90
N GLU A 140 13.53 -17.46 4.04
CA GLU A 140 12.87 -18.77 4.13
C GLU A 140 11.36 -18.59 4.14
N LEU A 141 10.63 -19.42 3.40
CA LEU A 141 9.18 -19.47 3.45
C LEU A 141 8.75 -20.22 4.72
N VAL A 142 8.13 -19.52 5.66
CA VAL A 142 7.54 -20.09 6.86
C VAL A 142 6.19 -20.72 6.58
N GLY A 143 5.38 -20.03 5.79
CA GLY A 143 4.08 -20.52 5.33
C GLY A 143 3.40 -19.55 4.38
N SER A 144 2.49 -20.07 3.56
CA SER A 144 1.67 -19.24 2.69
C SER A 144 0.28 -19.84 2.50
N ASP A 145 -0.68 -18.96 2.22
CA ASP A 145 -2.06 -19.33 1.90
C ASP A 145 -2.48 -18.66 0.59
N PRO A 146 -2.62 -19.45 -0.49
CA PRO A 146 -3.12 -18.95 -1.76
C PRO A 146 -4.53 -18.36 -1.69
N SER A 147 -5.37 -18.84 -0.74
CA SER A 147 -6.77 -18.43 -0.64
C SER A 147 -6.91 -17.00 -0.10
N SER A 148 -5.99 -16.57 0.77
CA SER A 148 -5.93 -15.21 1.32
C SER A 148 -4.86 -14.35 0.65
N ASP A 149 -4.10 -14.93 -0.31
CA ASP A 149 -2.97 -14.29 -0.98
C ASP A 149 -1.90 -13.77 0.01
N LEU A 150 -1.64 -14.53 1.10
CA LEU A 150 -0.68 -14.16 2.12
C LEU A 150 0.51 -15.10 2.18
N ALA A 151 1.70 -14.56 2.46
CA ALA A 151 2.89 -15.32 2.75
C ALA A 151 3.66 -14.72 3.93
N LEU A 152 4.14 -15.60 4.82
CA LEU A 152 5.01 -15.30 5.94
C LEU A 152 6.41 -15.80 5.62
N LEU A 153 7.37 -14.90 5.64
CA LEU A 153 8.78 -15.17 5.37
C LEU A 153 9.62 -14.90 6.61
N LYS A 154 10.84 -15.46 6.64
CA LYS A 154 11.84 -15.25 7.69
C LYS A 154 13.18 -14.95 7.07
N ILE A 155 13.83 -13.87 7.52
CA ILE A 155 15.24 -13.56 7.24
C ILE A 155 16.07 -13.71 8.50
N ASP A 156 17.32 -14.11 8.35
CA ASP A 156 18.27 -14.27 9.48
C ASP A 156 18.90 -12.91 9.83
N ALA A 157 18.17 -12.11 10.59
CA ALA A 157 18.60 -10.80 11.06
C ALA A 157 17.92 -10.42 12.37
N ASP A 158 18.60 -9.60 13.16
CA ASP A 158 18.15 -9.11 14.46
C ASP A 158 18.05 -7.57 14.46
N GLN A 159 17.33 -7.04 15.45
CA GLN A 159 17.17 -5.60 15.69
C GLN A 159 16.64 -4.83 14.48
N LEU A 160 15.78 -5.47 13.69
CA LEU A 160 15.16 -4.86 12.56
C LEU A 160 14.05 -3.89 12.98
N PRO A 161 13.85 -2.78 12.23
CA PRO A 161 12.63 -1.99 12.35
C PRO A 161 11.45 -2.87 11.94
N TYR A 162 10.33 -2.76 12.65
CA TYR A 162 9.13 -3.54 12.36
C TYR A 162 7.86 -2.71 12.53
N LEU A 163 6.78 -3.15 11.90
CA LEU A 163 5.48 -2.48 11.90
C LEU A 163 4.50 -3.18 12.83
N THR A 164 3.60 -2.39 13.40
CA THR A 164 2.51 -2.88 14.23
C THR A 164 1.25 -3.08 13.37
N LEU A 165 0.58 -4.21 13.57
CA LEU A 165 -0.71 -4.50 12.94
C LEU A 165 -1.84 -3.89 13.78
N ALA A 166 -2.82 -3.28 13.12
CA ALA A 166 -4.03 -2.76 13.74
C ALA A 166 -5.24 -3.68 13.51
N ASP A 167 -6.29 -3.44 14.26
CA ASP A 167 -7.60 -4.04 14.02
C ASP A 167 -8.30 -3.33 12.84
N SER A 168 -8.30 -3.94 11.67
CA SER A 168 -8.92 -3.40 10.45
C SER A 168 -10.45 -3.28 10.54
N ASP A 169 -11.10 -3.94 11.52
CA ASP A 169 -12.54 -3.81 11.74
C ASP A 169 -12.91 -2.42 12.27
N GLN A 170 -11.99 -1.75 12.94
CA GLN A 170 -12.17 -0.36 13.43
C GLN A 170 -12.07 0.69 12.32
N LEU A 171 -11.46 0.36 11.19
CA LEU A 171 -11.29 1.29 10.07
C LEU A 171 -12.65 1.66 9.45
N LYS A 172 -12.85 2.93 9.11
CA LYS A 172 -14.11 3.44 8.58
C LYS A 172 -13.97 3.93 7.14
N VAL A 173 -15.04 3.79 6.38
CA VAL A 173 -15.13 4.39 5.03
C VAL A 173 -14.95 5.90 5.13
N GLY A 174 -14.11 6.47 4.27
CA GLY A 174 -13.74 7.88 4.27
C GLY A 174 -12.48 8.21 5.09
N GLU A 175 -11.94 7.29 5.89
CA GLU A 175 -10.66 7.50 6.59
C GLU A 175 -9.49 7.48 5.62
N TRP A 176 -8.50 8.33 5.89
CA TRP A 176 -7.25 8.38 5.14
C TRP A 176 -6.43 7.12 5.37
N VAL A 177 -5.86 6.63 4.29
CA VAL A 177 -4.93 5.49 4.29
C VAL A 177 -3.74 5.77 3.38
N LEU A 178 -2.62 5.13 3.67
CA LEU A 178 -1.34 5.31 2.99
C LEU A 178 -0.78 3.95 2.62
N ALA A 179 -0.36 3.78 1.38
CA ALA A 179 0.41 2.61 0.96
C ALA A 179 1.88 2.98 0.77
N ILE A 180 2.77 2.13 1.26
CA ILE A 180 4.20 2.20 1.01
C ILE A 180 4.63 0.91 0.33
N GLY A 181 5.37 1.02 -0.76
CA GLY A 181 5.99 -0.11 -1.43
C GLY A 181 7.45 0.19 -1.77
N SER A 182 8.19 -0.85 -2.15
CA SER A 182 9.60 -0.75 -2.59
C SER A 182 9.77 -1.43 -3.96
N PRO A 183 9.18 -0.86 -5.02
CA PRO A 183 9.08 -1.51 -6.33
C PRO A 183 10.42 -1.68 -7.07
N PHE A 184 11.43 -0.87 -6.74
CA PHE A 184 12.70 -0.82 -7.47
C PHE A 184 13.92 -1.15 -6.61
N GLY A 185 13.73 -1.81 -5.49
CA GLY A 185 14.78 -2.26 -4.59
C GLY A 185 14.87 -1.44 -3.32
N PHE A 186 15.66 -0.35 -3.31
CA PHE A 186 15.94 0.39 -2.08
C PHE A 186 15.10 1.67 -1.91
N ASP A 187 14.46 2.12 -2.99
CA ASP A 187 13.64 3.33 -2.97
C ASP A 187 12.17 2.97 -2.67
N HIS A 188 11.53 3.80 -1.86
CA HIS A 188 10.13 3.61 -1.51
C HIS A 188 9.22 4.48 -2.39
N SER A 189 8.08 3.90 -2.76
CA SER A 189 6.96 4.61 -3.38
C SER A 189 5.83 4.76 -2.37
N VAL A 190 5.33 5.98 -2.23
CA VAL A 190 4.27 6.32 -1.27
C VAL A 190 3.06 6.85 -2.02
N THR A 191 1.90 6.30 -1.72
CA THR A 191 0.63 6.77 -2.27
C THR A 191 -0.41 6.85 -1.17
N ALA A 192 -1.31 7.85 -1.24
CA ALA A 192 -2.34 8.09 -0.25
C ALA A 192 -3.72 8.19 -0.89
N GLY A 193 -4.72 7.87 -0.14
CA GLY A 193 -6.12 7.92 -0.52
C GLY A 193 -7.03 7.67 0.68
N ILE A 194 -8.25 7.25 0.42
CA ILE A 194 -9.24 6.95 1.46
C ILE A 194 -9.77 5.53 1.33
N VAL A 195 -10.32 5.04 2.41
CA VAL A 195 -11.14 3.82 2.40
C VAL A 195 -12.43 4.11 1.64
N SER A 196 -12.61 3.46 0.50
CA SER A 196 -13.82 3.60 -0.34
C SER A 196 -14.94 2.64 0.06
N ALA A 197 -14.59 1.42 0.50
CA ALA A 197 -15.53 0.41 1.01
C ALA A 197 -14.79 -0.65 1.83
N LYS A 198 -15.54 -1.47 2.58
CA LYS A 198 -15.01 -2.60 3.36
C LYS A 198 -15.79 -3.88 3.05
N GLY A 199 -15.15 -5.03 3.29
CA GLY A 199 -15.79 -6.34 3.12
C GLY A 199 -16.14 -6.67 1.68
N ARG A 200 -15.32 -6.22 0.71
CA ARG A 200 -15.51 -6.54 -0.70
C ARG A 200 -14.99 -7.96 -0.98
N SER A 201 -15.85 -8.81 -1.54
CA SER A 201 -15.43 -10.10 -2.07
C SER A 201 -15.12 -9.95 -3.57
N LEU A 202 -13.98 -10.42 -3.98
CA LEU A 202 -13.59 -10.47 -5.40
C LEU A 202 -13.98 -11.84 -6.00
N ARG A 203 -14.15 -11.90 -7.32
CA ARG A 203 -14.65 -13.12 -8.00
C ARG A 203 -13.73 -14.32 -7.84
N THR A 204 -12.44 -14.10 -7.69
CA THR A 204 -11.39 -15.11 -7.54
C THR A 204 -11.11 -15.46 -6.08
N GLU A 205 -11.43 -14.58 -5.15
CA GLU A 205 -11.08 -14.69 -3.72
C GLU A 205 -12.31 -14.39 -2.86
N THR A 206 -13.20 -15.38 -2.79
CA THR A 206 -14.54 -15.22 -2.19
C THR A 206 -14.52 -15.10 -0.66
N TYR A 207 -13.42 -15.49 -0.01
CA TYR A 207 -13.31 -15.55 1.46
C TYR A 207 -12.62 -14.33 2.07
N VAL A 208 -11.90 -13.54 1.29
CA VAL A 208 -11.14 -12.37 1.78
C VAL A 208 -12.05 -11.15 1.83
N PRO A 209 -12.24 -10.53 3.02
CA PRO A 209 -13.01 -9.29 3.16
C PRO A 209 -12.15 -8.07 2.80
N PHE A 210 -11.86 -7.85 1.53
CA PHE A 210 -10.98 -6.76 1.09
C PHE A 210 -11.43 -5.38 1.54
N ILE A 211 -10.45 -4.55 1.88
CA ILE A 211 -10.56 -3.10 2.02
C ILE A 211 -10.39 -2.49 0.63
N GLN A 212 -11.42 -1.84 0.12
CA GLN A 212 -11.36 -1.10 -1.14
C GLN A 212 -10.90 0.34 -0.87
N THR A 213 -9.92 0.82 -1.62
CA THR A 213 -9.38 2.19 -1.51
C THR A 213 -9.24 2.83 -2.89
N ASP A 214 -8.97 4.14 -2.93
CA ASP A 214 -8.53 4.88 -4.11
C ASP A 214 -7.02 5.18 -4.07
N VAL A 215 -6.30 4.55 -3.17
CA VAL A 215 -4.83 4.58 -3.12
C VAL A 215 -4.27 4.01 -4.41
N ALA A 216 -3.37 4.77 -5.06
CA ALA A 216 -2.79 4.32 -6.32
C ALA A 216 -1.81 3.16 -6.07
N ILE A 217 -2.21 1.96 -6.43
CA ILE A 217 -1.37 0.77 -6.41
C ILE A 217 -0.84 0.53 -7.84
N ASN A 218 0.45 0.36 -7.94
CA ASN A 218 1.16 0.02 -9.17
C ASN A 218 1.98 -1.26 -8.95
N PRO A 219 2.40 -1.95 -10.03
CA PRO A 219 3.29 -3.10 -9.92
C PRO A 219 4.51 -2.80 -9.05
N GLY A 220 4.76 -3.69 -8.08
CA GLY A 220 5.80 -3.55 -7.08
C GLY A 220 5.32 -3.05 -5.71
N ASN A 221 4.12 -2.46 -5.59
CA ASN A 221 3.53 -2.12 -4.29
C ASN A 221 2.77 -3.31 -3.66
N SER A 222 2.44 -4.35 -4.44
CA SER A 222 1.78 -5.55 -3.94
C SER A 222 2.64 -6.25 -2.88
N GLY A 223 2.01 -6.70 -1.80
CA GLY A 223 2.67 -7.23 -0.61
C GLY A 223 3.12 -6.17 0.39
N GLY A 224 3.15 -4.89 -0.01
CA GLY A 224 3.44 -3.77 0.89
C GLY A 224 2.28 -3.43 1.82
N PRO A 225 2.54 -2.72 2.94
CA PRO A 225 1.54 -2.36 3.93
C PRO A 225 0.61 -1.24 3.47
N LEU A 226 -0.64 -1.31 3.92
CA LEU A 226 -1.61 -0.21 3.94
C LEU A 226 -1.73 0.30 5.38
N PHE A 227 -1.49 1.58 5.61
CA PHE A 227 -1.46 2.21 6.93
C PHE A 227 -2.71 3.04 7.21
N ASN A 228 -3.09 3.12 8.48
CA ASN A 228 -3.93 4.19 9.01
C ASN A 228 -3.08 5.44 9.34
N LEU A 229 -3.73 6.52 9.80
CA LEU A 229 -3.02 7.75 10.19
C LEU A 229 -2.16 7.60 11.46
N ASN A 230 -2.33 6.53 12.22
CA ASN A 230 -1.50 6.25 13.40
C ASN A 230 -0.17 5.54 13.05
N GLY A 231 0.04 5.20 11.75
CA GLY A 231 1.21 4.45 11.31
C GLY A 231 1.11 2.94 11.57
N GLU A 232 -0.09 2.44 11.81
CA GLU A 232 -0.36 1.01 12.02
C GLU A 232 -0.86 0.38 10.72
N VAL A 233 -0.48 -0.87 10.46
CA VAL A 233 -0.89 -1.61 9.26
C VAL A 233 -2.31 -2.11 9.42
N VAL A 234 -3.19 -1.72 8.50
CA VAL A 234 -4.61 -2.12 8.44
C VAL A 234 -4.92 -3.09 7.31
N GLY A 235 -3.97 -3.31 6.40
CA GLY A 235 -4.11 -4.24 5.28
C GLY A 235 -2.80 -4.45 4.54
N ILE A 236 -2.82 -5.38 3.60
CA ILE A 236 -1.71 -5.70 2.70
C ILE A 236 -2.18 -5.43 1.28
N ASN A 237 -1.48 -4.54 0.57
CA ASN A 237 -1.84 -4.19 -0.80
C ASN A 237 -1.72 -5.42 -1.71
N SER A 238 -2.81 -5.86 -2.32
CA SER A 238 -2.83 -7.07 -3.14
C SER A 238 -3.09 -6.74 -4.61
N GLN A 239 -4.24 -6.17 -4.94
CA GLN A 239 -4.71 -6.06 -6.32
C GLN A 239 -5.30 -4.71 -6.65
N ILE A 240 -5.43 -4.44 -7.98
CA ILE A 240 -6.23 -3.33 -8.50
C ILE A 240 -7.31 -3.87 -9.44
N TYR A 241 -8.42 -3.14 -9.56
CA TYR A 241 -9.32 -3.34 -10.67
C TYR A 241 -8.75 -2.62 -11.90
N THR A 242 -8.51 -3.37 -12.98
CA THR A 242 -7.93 -2.80 -14.20
C THR A 242 -8.50 -3.45 -15.45
N ARG A 243 -8.57 -2.66 -16.54
CA ARG A 243 -8.87 -3.15 -17.91
C ARG A 243 -7.65 -3.03 -18.82
N SER A 244 -6.66 -2.25 -18.44
CA SER A 244 -5.51 -1.90 -19.27
C SER A 244 -4.17 -2.12 -18.58
N GLY A 245 -4.17 -2.73 -17.37
CA GLY A 245 -2.97 -2.98 -16.57
C GLY A 245 -2.51 -1.79 -15.72
N GLY A 246 -3.18 -0.64 -15.79
CA GLY A 246 -2.89 0.53 -14.95
C GLY A 246 -3.96 0.78 -13.89
N PHE A 247 -3.61 1.53 -12.85
CA PHE A 247 -4.55 1.95 -11.81
C PHE A 247 -5.71 2.77 -12.38
N MET A 248 -6.94 2.41 -12.02
CA MET A 248 -8.19 3.04 -12.49
C MET A 248 -9.06 3.55 -11.34
N GLY A 249 -8.46 3.92 -10.20
CA GLY A 249 -9.18 4.45 -9.05
C GLY A 249 -9.75 3.40 -8.09
N LEU A 250 -9.42 2.13 -8.26
CA LEU A 250 -9.86 1.04 -7.39
C LEU A 250 -8.67 0.11 -7.07
N SER A 251 -8.38 -0.03 -5.79
CA SER A 251 -7.40 -0.96 -5.24
C SER A 251 -7.96 -1.71 -4.03
N PHE A 252 -7.35 -2.85 -3.74
CA PHE A 252 -7.80 -3.79 -2.72
C PHE A 252 -6.60 -4.22 -1.86
N ALA A 253 -6.83 -4.21 -0.53
CA ALA A 253 -5.88 -4.61 0.47
C ALA A 253 -6.54 -5.52 1.51
#